data_da7cf6dd17846a68169284c54b13f819
#
_entry.id   da7cf6dd17846a68169284c54b13f819
#
_cell.length_a   1.000
_cell.length_b   1.000
_cell.length_c   1.000
_cell.angle_alpha   90.00
_cell.angle_beta   90.00
_cell.angle_gamma   90.00
#
_symmetry.space_group_name_H-M   'P 1'
#
loop_
_entity.id
_entity.type
_entity.pdbx_description
1 polymer ?
#
loop_
_entity_poly.entity_id
_entity_poly.type
_entity_poly.pdbx_seq_one_letter_code
_entity_poly.pdbx_strand_id
1 'polypeptide(L)'
;MRNKIRQILWLLCCLPVLTGCIGEDDYANDPRGNFEQLWKIIDEQYCFLDTKGIDWDAVHDEYSKLIIPSMSNDDLFDILSQMLYILKDGHVNLSSAKRTSFYDEWYQGYDWTYR
;
A
#
# COMPACT_ATOMS: atom_id res chain seq x y z
N MET A 1 -42.13 -4.86 32.53
CA MET A 1 -41.06 -3.85 32.54
C MET A 1 -39.64 -4.44 32.37
N ARG A 2 -39.30 -5.49 33.10
CA ARG A 2 -37.97 -6.13 33.08
C ARG A 2 -37.54 -6.67 31.70
N ASN A 3 -38.44 -7.20 30.90
CA ASN A 3 -38.11 -7.71 29.56
C ASN A 3 -37.85 -6.61 28.53
N LYS A 4 -38.55 -5.47 28.62
CA LYS A 4 -38.29 -4.31 27.74
C LYS A 4 -36.95 -3.65 28.01
N ILE A 5 -36.52 -3.57 29.26
CA ILE A 5 -35.22 -3.03 29.65
C ILE A 5 -34.08 -3.93 29.13
N ARG A 6 -34.22 -5.26 29.22
CA ARG A 6 -33.25 -6.22 28.64
C ARG A 6 -33.16 -6.10 27.12
N GLN A 7 -34.26 -5.91 26.42
CA GLN A 7 -34.26 -5.73 24.96
C GLN A 7 -33.60 -4.41 24.56
N ILE A 8 -33.82 -3.32 25.31
CA ILE A 8 -33.19 -2.04 25.06
C ILE A 8 -31.68 -2.13 25.34
N LEU A 9 -31.25 -2.83 26.38
CA LEU A 9 -29.82 -3.04 26.69
C LEU A 9 -29.11 -3.87 25.59
N TRP A 10 -29.78 -4.85 25.01
CA TRP A 10 -29.25 -5.64 23.89
C TRP A 10 -29.13 -4.79 22.59
N LEU A 11 -30.09 -3.93 22.32
CA LEU A 11 -30.04 -2.98 21.19
C LEU A 11 -28.92 -1.95 21.36
N LEU A 12 -28.67 -1.45 22.58
CA LEU A 12 -27.56 -0.52 22.83
C LEU A 12 -26.18 -1.19 22.71
N CYS A 13 -26.05 -2.48 22.99
CA CYS A 13 -24.79 -3.20 22.89
C CYS A 13 -24.39 -3.53 21.43
N CYS A 14 -25.36 -3.53 20.51
CA CYS A 14 -25.12 -3.80 19.08
C CYS A 14 -24.79 -2.53 18.27
N LEU A 15 -25.00 -1.33 18.82
CA LEU A 15 -24.74 -0.07 18.13
C LEU A 15 -23.26 0.27 17.85
N PRO A 16 -22.29 -0.11 18.69
CA PRO A 16 -20.89 0.24 18.40
C PRO A 16 -20.23 -0.62 17.32
N VAL A 17 -20.86 -1.67 16.81
CA VAL A 17 -20.27 -2.57 15.80
C VAL A 17 -20.36 -2.01 14.37
N LEU A 18 -21.12 -0.93 14.15
CA LEU A 18 -21.34 -0.36 12.81
C LEU A 18 -20.45 0.85 12.47
N THR A 19 -19.55 1.27 13.37
CA THR A 19 -18.64 2.41 13.13
C THR A 19 -17.26 2.01 12.70
N GLY A 20 -17.09 0.85 12.12
CA GLY A 20 -15.82 0.37 11.55
C GLY A 20 -15.58 0.82 10.11
N CYS A 21 -15.99 2.03 9.70
CA CYS A 21 -15.38 2.68 8.55
C CYS A 21 -14.02 3.22 9.00
N ILE A 22 -12.96 2.49 8.74
CA ILE A 22 -11.61 3.04 8.67
C ILE A 22 -11.72 4.12 7.60
N GLY A 23 -11.58 5.39 7.98
CA GLY A 23 -11.54 6.48 7.02
C GLY A 23 -10.35 6.24 6.10
N GLU A 24 -10.59 5.93 4.83
CA GLU A 24 -9.54 5.99 3.83
C GLU A 24 -9.16 7.46 3.70
N ASP A 25 -7.87 7.75 3.74
CA ASP A 25 -7.38 9.10 3.47
C ASP A 25 -7.70 9.46 2.01
N ASP A 26 -8.32 10.61 1.82
CA ASP A 26 -8.72 11.11 0.50
C ASP A 26 -7.49 11.72 -0.19
N TYR A 27 -6.81 10.95 -1.05
CA TYR A 27 -5.71 11.44 -1.86
C TYR A 27 -6.22 12.02 -3.18
N ALA A 28 -5.62 13.13 -3.60
CA ALA A 28 -5.92 13.70 -4.92
C ALA A 28 -5.51 12.72 -6.02
N ASN A 29 -6.35 12.57 -7.05
CA ASN A 29 -6.00 11.75 -8.22
C ASN A 29 -5.09 12.55 -9.17
N ASP A 30 -3.89 12.82 -8.71
CA ASP A 30 -2.80 13.47 -9.43
C ASP A 30 -1.46 12.76 -9.11
N PRO A 31 -0.36 13.09 -9.79
CA PRO A 31 0.90 12.40 -9.55
C PRO A 31 1.37 12.41 -8.10
N ARG A 32 1.19 13.53 -7.38
CA ARG A 32 1.59 13.65 -5.97
C ARG A 32 0.69 12.80 -5.08
N GLY A 33 -0.62 12.90 -5.22
CA GLY A 33 -1.57 12.12 -4.43
C GLY A 33 -1.39 10.62 -4.62
N ASN A 34 -1.19 10.17 -5.85
CA ASN A 34 -0.95 8.76 -6.15
C ASN A 34 0.38 8.25 -5.56
N PHE A 35 1.43 9.08 -5.56
CA PHE A 35 2.69 8.76 -4.90
C PHE A 35 2.53 8.63 -3.39
N GLU A 36 1.93 9.62 -2.73
CA GLU A 36 1.72 9.63 -1.28
C GLU A 36 0.85 8.44 -0.82
N GLN A 37 -0.21 8.15 -1.57
CA GLN A 37 -1.07 7.02 -1.29
C GLN A 37 -0.31 5.69 -1.37
N LEU A 38 0.47 5.47 -2.43
CA LEU A 38 1.24 4.24 -2.60
C LEU A 38 2.31 4.10 -1.51
N TRP A 39 3.04 5.18 -1.21
CA TRP A 39 4.05 5.19 -0.15
C TRP A 39 3.42 4.80 1.19
N LYS A 40 2.29 5.41 1.55
CA LYS A 40 1.58 5.13 2.79
C LYS A 40 1.04 3.71 2.89
N ILE A 41 0.52 3.16 1.78
CA ILE A 41 0.08 1.76 1.75
C ILE A 41 1.23 0.81 2.11
N ILE A 42 2.42 1.05 1.56
CA ILE A 42 3.59 0.24 1.89
C ILE A 42 4.02 0.46 3.34
N ASP A 43 4.08 1.70 3.80
CA ASP A 43 4.46 2.04 5.17
C ASP A 43 3.58 1.33 6.21
N GLU A 44 2.27 1.35 6.00
CA GLU A 44 1.29 0.81 6.96
C GLU A 44 1.04 -0.70 6.82
N GLN A 45 1.21 -1.27 5.63
CA GLN A 45 0.74 -2.63 5.35
C GLN A 45 1.86 -3.61 4.98
N TYR A 46 3.06 -3.14 4.60
CA TYR A 46 4.16 -4.02 4.27
C TYR A 46 4.96 -4.39 5.51
N CYS A 47 4.82 -5.63 5.97
CA CYS A 47 5.33 -6.10 7.26
C CYS A 47 6.86 -6.39 7.29
N PHE A 48 7.58 -6.26 6.18
CA PHE A 48 8.99 -6.65 6.11
C PHE A 48 9.97 -5.48 6.02
N LEU A 49 9.54 -4.22 6.18
CA LEU A 49 10.44 -3.06 6.14
C LEU A 49 11.56 -3.19 7.16
N ASP A 50 11.22 -3.41 8.42
CA ASP A 50 12.18 -3.58 9.51
C ASP A 50 13.09 -4.80 9.32
N THR A 51 12.50 -5.94 8.94
CA THR A 51 13.24 -7.18 8.73
C THR A 51 14.27 -7.06 7.60
N LYS A 52 13.96 -6.29 6.58
CA LYS A 52 14.87 -6.01 5.45
C LYS A 52 15.79 -4.82 5.70
N GLY A 53 15.63 -4.09 6.81
CA GLY A 53 16.40 -2.90 7.14
C GLY A 53 16.19 -1.75 6.16
N ILE A 54 14.98 -1.62 5.63
CA ILE A 54 14.62 -0.56 4.67
C ILE A 54 14.10 0.65 5.44
N ASP A 55 14.82 1.78 5.32
CA ASP A 55 14.37 3.08 5.79
C ASP A 55 13.38 3.66 4.76
N TRP A 56 12.08 3.40 5.01
CA TRP A 56 11.03 3.78 4.07
C TRP A 56 10.75 5.29 4.05
N ASP A 57 11.03 6.01 5.14
CA ASP A 57 11.00 7.47 5.18
C ASP A 57 12.10 8.08 4.29
N ALA A 58 13.30 7.53 4.32
CA ALA A 58 14.38 7.95 3.42
C ALA A 58 14.02 7.70 1.95
N VAL A 59 13.33 6.61 1.63
CA VAL A 59 12.81 6.34 0.29
C VAL A 59 11.77 7.39 -0.11
N HIS A 60 10.86 7.79 0.79
CA HIS A 60 9.93 8.89 0.53
C HIS A 60 10.67 10.19 0.19
N ASP A 61 11.64 10.56 1.01
CA ASP A 61 12.41 11.80 0.83
C ASP A 61 13.17 11.83 -0.51
N GLU A 62 13.63 10.70 -0.98
CA GLU A 62 14.30 10.58 -2.28
C GLU A 62 13.33 10.69 -3.44
N TYR A 63 12.31 9.83 -3.45
CA TYR A 63 11.39 9.68 -4.58
C TYR A 63 10.40 10.83 -4.70
N SER A 64 9.99 11.44 -3.59
CA SER A 64 9.09 12.60 -3.60
C SER A 64 9.60 13.77 -4.42
N LYS A 65 10.94 13.94 -4.53
CA LYS A 65 11.59 14.99 -5.33
C LYS A 65 11.46 14.75 -6.83
N LEU A 66 11.19 13.53 -7.25
CA LEU A 66 11.04 13.17 -8.66
C LEU A 66 9.61 13.42 -9.16
N ILE A 67 8.64 13.61 -8.25
CA ILE A 67 7.24 13.78 -8.59
C ILE A 67 6.95 15.24 -8.94
N ILE A 68 6.63 15.49 -10.20
CA ILE A 68 6.23 16.81 -10.69
C ILE A 68 4.77 16.80 -11.15
N PRO A 69 4.01 17.91 -10.96
CA PRO A 69 2.57 17.95 -11.26
C PRO A 69 2.19 17.67 -12.71
N SER A 70 3.09 17.97 -13.65
CA SER A 70 2.85 17.83 -15.09
C SER A 70 3.35 16.52 -15.69
N MET A 71 3.81 15.56 -14.87
CA MET A 71 4.29 14.29 -15.40
C MET A 71 3.18 13.44 -15.98
N SER A 72 3.54 12.61 -16.96
CA SER A 72 2.59 11.65 -17.52
C SER A 72 2.34 10.48 -16.57
N ASN A 73 1.22 9.77 -16.76
CA ASN A 73 0.95 8.54 -16.00
C ASN A 73 2.00 7.45 -16.28
N ASP A 74 2.60 7.44 -17.45
CA ASP A 74 3.64 6.47 -17.81
C ASP A 74 4.96 6.79 -17.06
N ASP A 75 5.33 8.08 -16.95
CA ASP A 75 6.50 8.50 -16.15
C ASP A 75 6.28 8.25 -14.65
N LEU A 76 5.07 8.55 -14.16
CA LEU A 76 4.71 8.25 -12.77
C LEU A 76 4.81 6.75 -12.49
N PHE A 77 4.28 5.91 -13.37
CA PHE A 77 4.37 4.46 -13.23
C PHE A 77 5.82 3.98 -13.14
N ASP A 78 6.73 4.56 -13.93
CA ASP A 78 8.14 4.19 -13.91
C ASP A 78 8.81 4.55 -12.59
N ILE A 79 8.53 5.74 -12.05
CA ILE A 79 9.06 6.18 -10.75
C ILE A 79 8.52 5.30 -9.62
N LEU A 80 7.20 5.06 -9.59
CA LEU A 80 6.57 4.21 -8.58
C LEU A 80 7.09 2.76 -8.64
N SER A 81 7.30 2.25 -9.85
CA SER A 81 7.88 0.91 -10.04
C SER A 81 9.30 0.82 -9.50
N GLN A 82 10.14 1.83 -9.73
CA GLN A 82 11.50 1.88 -9.18
C GLN A 82 11.50 1.96 -7.66
N MET A 83 10.60 2.75 -7.08
CA MET A 83 10.43 2.83 -5.63
C MET A 83 10.07 1.47 -5.03
N LEU A 84 9.10 0.77 -5.61
CA LEU A 84 8.71 -0.57 -5.14
C LEU A 84 9.79 -1.63 -5.35
N TYR A 85 10.65 -1.48 -6.36
CA TYR A 85 11.75 -2.39 -6.63
C TYR A 85 12.78 -2.47 -5.48
N ILE A 86 12.87 -1.42 -4.65
CA ILE A 86 13.71 -1.37 -3.43
C ILE A 86 13.31 -2.47 -2.44
N LEU A 87 12.02 -2.84 -2.42
CA LEU A 87 11.52 -3.89 -1.53
C LEU A 87 12.07 -5.28 -1.86
N LYS A 88 12.56 -5.50 -3.08
CA LYS A 88 13.08 -6.80 -3.57
C LYS A 88 12.14 -7.95 -3.23
N ASP A 89 10.86 -7.78 -3.56
CA ASP A 89 9.80 -8.72 -3.22
C ASP A 89 8.93 -9.02 -4.44
N GLY A 90 8.95 -10.26 -4.91
CA GLY A 90 8.18 -10.71 -6.07
C GLY A 90 6.66 -10.73 -5.85
N HIS A 91 6.20 -10.52 -4.63
CA HIS A 91 4.77 -10.43 -4.31
C HIS A 91 4.23 -9.00 -4.35
N VAL A 92 5.12 -8.01 -4.40
CA VAL A 92 4.72 -6.59 -4.53
C VAL A 92 4.68 -6.23 -6.01
N ASN A 93 3.47 -5.92 -6.50
CA ASN A 93 3.23 -5.63 -7.90
C ASN A 93 2.53 -4.29 -8.06
N LEU A 94 2.92 -3.53 -9.07
CA LEU A 94 2.19 -2.34 -9.52
C LEU A 94 1.63 -2.60 -10.92
N SER A 95 0.33 -2.38 -11.09
CA SER A 95 -0.35 -2.60 -12.37
C SER A 95 -1.03 -1.35 -12.87
N SER A 96 -0.97 -1.14 -14.17
CA SER A 96 -1.73 -0.15 -14.90
C SER A 96 -2.56 -0.82 -15.99
N ALA A 97 -3.37 -0.06 -16.72
CA ALA A 97 -4.11 -0.59 -17.87
C ALA A 97 -3.21 -1.16 -18.98
N LYS A 98 -1.94 -0.77 -19.05
CA LYS A 98 -1.02 -1.11 -20.13
C LYS A 98 0.09 -2.08 -19.72
N ARG A 99 0.50 -2.08 -18.44
CA ARG A 99 1.69 -2.82 -17.99
C ARG A 99 1.64 -3.12 -16.49
N THR A 100 2.41 -4.12 -16.09
CA THR A 100 2.63 -4.49 -14.69
C THR A 100 4.13 -4.47 -14.41
N SER A 101 4.54 -3.96 -13.26
CA SER A 101 5.90 -4.08 -12.75
C SER A 101 5.92 -4.97 -11.52
N PHE A 102 7.02 -5.70 -11.36
CA PHE A 102 7.29 -6.56 -10.23
C PHE A 102 8.80 -6.77 -10.11
N TYR A 103 9.26 -7.22 -8.95
CA TYR A 103 10.65 -7.63 -8.77
C TYR A 103 10.86 -9.00 -9.41
N ASP A 104 11.63 -9.05 -10.51
CA ASP A 104 11.84 -10.23 -11.33
C ASP A 104 13.11 -11.03 -10.97
N GLU A 105 13.92 -10.53 -10.03
CA GLU A 105 15.15 -11.21 -9.59
C GLU A 105 14.93 -12.21 -8.43
N TRP A 106 13.71 -12.38 -7.94
CA TRP A 106 13.40 -13.25 -6.79
C TRP A 106 13.74 -14.72 -7.02
N TYR A 107 13.75 -15.14 -8.28
CA TYR A 107 14.09 -16.51 -8.68
C TYR A 107 15.58 -16.71 -9.01
N GLN A 108 16.40 -15.66 -8.99
CA GLN A 108 17.83 -15.73 -9.23
C GLN A 108 18.49 -16.52 -8.08
N GLY A 109 19.11 -17.66 -8.42
CA GLY A 109 19.69 -18.58 -7.44
C GLY A 109 18.79 -19.75 -7.04
N TYR A 110 17.56 -19.83 -7.55
CA TYR A 110 16.74 -21.02 -7.37
C TYR A 110 17.25 -22.16 -8.26
N ASP A 111 17.60 -23.29 -7.65
CA ASP A 111 18.06 -24.46 -8.40
C ASP A 111 16.87 -25.25 -8.95
N TRP A 112 16.59 -25.08 -10.25
CA TRP A 112 15.54 -25.77 -10.99
C TRP A 112 15.82 -27.23 -11.31
N THR A 113 17.02 -27.73 -10.94
CA THR A 113 17.45 -29.10 -11.29
C THR A 113 16.86 -30.18 -10.35
N TYR A 114 16.28 -29.79 -9.23
CA TYR A 114 15.55 -30.69 -8.34
C TYR A 114 14.13 -30.98 -8.86
N ARG A 115 14.06 -31.93 -9.78
CA ARG A 115 12.81 -32.63 -10.16
C ARG A 115 13.00 -34.12 -10.06
#